data_b42c89754552f39b8c133d9f81ca0d98
#
_entry.id   b42c89754552f39b8c133d9f81ca0d98
#
_cell.length_a   1.000
_cell.length_b   1.000
_cell.length_c   1.000
_cell.angle_alpha   90.00
_cell.angle_beta   90.00
_cell.angle_gamma   90.00
#
_symmetry.space_group_name_H-M   'P 1'
#
loop_
_entity.id
_entity.type
_entity.pdbx_description
1 polymer ?
#
loop_
_entity_poly.entity_id
_entity_poly.type
_entity_poly.pdbx_seq_one_letter_code
_entity_poly.pdbx_strand_id
1 'polypeptide(L)'
;MSGIVSALWRYPVKSMLGEECAEVELETRGVRGDRHFAVCSEDGKLGTAKPSSRRFRPIAGLFTLRARYTGEWPEITFPDGRRLRGDDPKIDHALSAALQLPVKLVREGRDLHFDDSPVHLVTSASLDWLRARLPESRVDARRFRPNITIATDQSEISWVGKTLQIGNAVRLRVTAPTGRCGMTISAQADLPFDPGILRCIAQEAAEDFGVYAEVVQPGRISRGDAVTIA
;
A
#
# COMPACT_ATOMS: atom_id res chain seq x y z
N MET A 1 -24.09 6.39 -7.59
CA MET A 1 -23.79 4.97 -7.61
C MET A 1 -23.01 4.64 -6.36
N SER A 2 -23.36 3.57 -5.69
CA SER A 2 -22.84 3.23 -4.38
C SER A 2 -21.93 2.02 -4.45
N GLY A 3 -20.88 2.04 -3.69
CA GLY A 3 -20.02 0.90 -3.39
C GLY A 3 -19.96 0.69 -1.88
N ILE A 4 -19.23 -0.30 -1.45
CA ILE A 4 -19.03 -0.63 -0.03
C ILE A 4 -17.52 -0.83 0.20
N VAL A 5 -16.99 -0.30 1.29
CA VAL A 5 -15.63 -0.60 1.73
C VAL A 5 -15.52 -2.08 2.05
N SER A 6 -14.81 -2.85 1.22
CA SER A 6 -14.66 -4.30 1.38
C SER A 6 -13.42 -4.70 2.16
N ALA A 7 -12.33 -3.94 2.04
CA ALA A 7 -11.11 -4.15 2.82
C ALA A 7 -10.37 -2.84 3.08
N LEU A 8 -9.71 -2.78 4.21
CA LEU A 8 -8.86 -1.67 4.63
C LEU A 8 -7.46 -2.19 4.98
N TRP A 9 -6.44 -1.53 4.48
CA TRP A 9 -5.06 -1.90 4.70
C TRP A 9 -4.21 -0.73 5.16
N ARG A 10 -3.31 -1.01 6.08
CA ARG A 10 -2.27 -0.09 6.53
C ARG A 10 -0.90 -0.75 6.35
N TYR A 11 0.07 0.01 5.89
CA TYR A 11 1.44 -0.42 5.66
C TYR A 11 2.39 0.40 6.53
N PRO A 12 2.59 0.06 7.81
CA PRO A 12 3.36 0.89 8.75
C PRO A 12 4.76 1.23 8.26
N VAL A 13 5.42 0.25 7.59
CA VAL A 13 6.76 0.42 7.04
C VAL A 13 6.71 0.34 5.50
N LYS A 14 7.31 1.33 4.85
CA LYS A 14 7.42 1.36 3.38
C LYS A 14 7.97 0.06 2.83
N SER A 15 7.34 -0.46 1.78
CA SER A 15 7.72 -1.67 1.05
C SER A 15 7.74 -2.99 1.85
N MET A 16 7.35 -3.01 3.12
CA MET A 16 7.06 -4.24 3.86
C MET A 16 5.60 -4.67 3.66
N LEU A 17 5.29 -5.93 3.96
CA LEU A 17 3.91 -6.40 4.05
C LEU A 17 3.19 -5.63 5.16
N GLY A 18 1.93 -5.30 4.92
CA GLY A 18 1.10 -4.54 5.85
C GLY A 18 0.17 -5.41 6.69
N GLU A 19 -0.82 -4.74 7.26
CA GLU A 19 -1.88 -5.31 8.08
C GLU A 19 -3.25 -4.96 7.52
N GLU A 20 -4.18 -5.91 7.59
CA GLU A 20 -5.59 -5.67 7.34
C GLU A 20 -6.22 -5.07 8.60
N CYS A 21 -7.06 -4.04 8.40
CA CYS A 21 -7.72 -3.32 9.48
C CYS A 21 -9.25 -3.46 9.37
N ALA A 22 -9.94 -3.57 10.49
CA ALA A 22 -11.41 -3.48 10.52
C ALA A 22 -11.87 -2.04 10.30
N GLU A 23 -11.08 -1.09 10.81
CA GLU A 23 -11.29 0.35 10.67
C GLU A 23 -9.95 1.08 10.53
N VAL A 24 -9.97 2.25 9.92
CA VAL A 24 -8.81 3.18 9.86
C VAL A 24 -9.26 4.61 10.10
N GLU A 25 -8.36 5.40 10.65
CA GLU A 25 -8.50 6.84 10.75
C GLU A 25 -7.79 7.49 9.57
N LEU A 26 -8.50 8.36 8.87
CA LEU A 26 -7.97 9.19 7.78
C LEU A 26 -7.71 10.60 8.30
N GLU A 27 -6.47 11.01 8.21
CA GLU A 27 -5.97 12.35 8.50
C GLU A 27 -5.68 13.06 7.16
N THR A 28 -5.43 14.35 7.17
CA THR A 28 -5.04 15.11 5.94
C THR A 28 -3.85 14.46 5.24
N ARG A 29 -2.94 13.84 6.00
CA ARG A 29 -1.79 13.10 5.48
C ARG A 29 -2.17 11.75 4.81
N GLY A 30 -3.37 11.23 4.99
CA GLY A 30 -3.80 9.89 4.55
C GLY A 30 -4.17 8.99 5.72
N VAL A 31 -4.06 7.67 5.53
CA VAL A 31 -4.35 6.70 6.60
C VAL A 31 -3.33 6.87 7.72
N ARG A 32 -3.84 7.07 8.95
CA ARG A 32 -3.01 7.24 10.14
C ARG A 32 -2.05 6.06 10.33
N GLY A 33 -0.75 6.36 10.43
CA GLY A 33 0.31 5.37 10.59
C GLY A 33 0.76 4.69 9.29
N ASP A 34 0.14 4.99 8.15
CA ASP A 34 0.53 4.38 6.89
C ASP A 34 1.86 4.95 6.39
N ARG A 35 2.85 4.08 6.16
CA ARG A 35 4.21 4.43 5.68
C ARG A 35 4.94 5.47 6.53
N HIS A 36 4.60 5.54 7.84
CA HIS A 36 5.31 6.41 8.79
C HIS A 36 6.75 5.98 9.03
N PHE A 37 7.08 4.74 8.70
CA PHE A 37 8.43 4.21 8.82
C PHE A 37 8.94 3.73 7.48
N ALA A 38 10.26 3.72 7.35
CA ALA A 38 10.97 3.14 6.21
C ALA A 38 12.31 2.57 6.67
N VAL A 39 12.84 1.63 5.91
CA VAL A 39 14.22 1.20 6.04
C VAL A 39 15.09 2.19 5.26
N CYS A 40 16.13 2.72 5.89
CA CYS A 40 17.07 3.67 5.30
C CYS A 40 18.45 3.06 5.23
N SER A 41 19.08 3.07 4.07
CA SER A 41 20.46 2.64 3.87
C SER A 41 21.47 3.73 4.24
N GLU A 42 22.75 3.37 4.36
CA GLU A 42 23.81 4.30 4.78
C GLU A 42 23.97 5.53 3.88
N ASP A 43 23.60 5.41 2.59
CA ASP A 43 23.59 6.53 1.64
C ASP A 43 22.37 7.46 1.80
N GLY A 44 21.56 7.27 2.85
CA GLY A 44 20.39 8.08 3.18
C GLY A 44 19.16 7.79 2.31
N LYS A 45 19.21 6.80 1.44
CA LYS A 45 18.05 6.44 0.59
C LYS A 45 17.12 5.48 1.28
N LEU A 46 15.82 5.68 1.05
CA LEU A 46 14.77 4.80 1.57
C LEU A 46 14.67 3.52 0.75
N GLY A 47 14.53 2.39 1.45
CA GLY A 47 14.34 1.08 0.84
C GLY A 47 13.05 0.98 0.06
N THR A 48 13.14 0.40 -1.13
CA THR A 48 11.99 0.18 -2.02
C THR A 48 12.11 -1.15 -2.75
N ALA A 49 10.99 -1.70 -3.21
CA ALA A 49 10.95 -2.80 -4.17
C ALA A 49 10.93 -2.31 -5.64
N LYS A 50 11.05 -1.01 -5.87
CA LYS A 50 11.08 -0.38 -7.19
C LYS A 50 12.52 -0.17 -7.68
N PRO A 51 12.75 0.18 -8.97
CA PRO A 51 14.05 0.63 -9.46
C PRO A 51 14.60 1.82 -8.67
N SER A 52 15.92 1.97 -8.67
CA SER A 52 16.62 3.05 -7.96
C SER A 52 16.18 4.44 -8.47
N SER A 53 16.11 5.39 -7.55
CA SER A 53 15.87 6.81 -7.84
C SER A 53 16.71 7.69 -6.91
N ARG A 54 16.54 9.00 -7.01
CA ARG A 54 17.21 9.95 -6.10
C ARG A 54 16.88 9.66 -4.63
N ARG A 55 15.63 9.32 -4.32
CA ARG A 55 15.13 9.09 -2.94
C ARG A 55 15.14 7.62 -2.52
N PHE A 56 15.11 6.71 -3.48
CA PHE A 56 14.85 5.30 -3.21
C PHE A 56 15.96 4.39 -3.71
N ARG A 57 16.26 3.37 -2.91
CA ARG A 57 17.21 2.29 -3.23
C ARG A 57 16.48 0.94 -3.22
N PRO A 58 16.63 0.12 -4.26
CA PRO A 58 16.13 -1.25 -4.24
C PRO A 58 16.80 -2.04 -3.12
N ILE A 59 15.99 -2.62 -2.24
CA ILE A 59 16.46 -3.52 -1.17
C ILE A 59 15.66 -4.81 -1.30
N ALA A 60 16.36 -5.89 -1.65
CA ALA A 60 15.76 -7.21 -1.70
C ALA A 60 15.28 -7.67 -0.30
N GLY A 61 14.26 -8.52 -0.25
CA GLY A 61 13.79 -9.08 1.01
C GLY A 61 12.76 -8.22 1.78
N LEU A 62 12.50 -6.97 1.40
CA LEU A 62 11.50 -6.15 2.11
C LEU A 62 10.11 -6.80 2.16
N PHE A 63 9.68 -7.52 1.12
CA PHE A 63 8.42 -8.26 1.10
C PHE A 63 8.42 -9.57 1.89
N THR A 64 9.54 -9.96 2.48
CA THR A 64 9.57 -11.08 3.43
C THR A 64 9.31 -10.63 4.86
N LEU A 65 9.33 -9.32 5.11
CA LEU A 65 9.09 -8.69 6.40
C LEU A 65 7.64 -8.19 6.45
N ARG A 66 6.98 -8.36 7.60
CA ARG A 66 5.62 -7.84 7.84
C ARG A 66 5.66 -6.83 8.97
N ALA A 67 4.99 -5.70 8.79
CA ALA A 67 4.83 -4.68 9.82
C ALA A 67 3.37 -4.53 10.21
N ARG A 68 3.09 -4.41 11.52
CA ARG A 68 1.77 -4.08 12.07
C ARG A 68 1.93 -3.19 13.30
N TYR A 69 0.93 -2.40 13.63
CA TYR A 69 0.94 -1.66 14.89
C TYR A 69 0.43 -2.50 16.06
N THR A 70 1.17 -2.46 17.16
CA THR A 70 0.78 -2.98 18.47
C THR A 70 0.82 -1.88 19.55
N GLY A 71 0.89 -0.62 19.13
CA GLY A 71 1.02 0.58 19.93
C GLY A 71 1.54 1.72 19.05
N GLU A 72 2.37 2.60 19.59
CA GLU A 72 2.94 3.75 18.85
C GLU A 72 3.95 3.31 17.78
N TRP A 73 4.72 2.26 18.05
CA TRP A 73 5.75 1.72 17.17
C TRP A 73 5.27 0.46 16.44
N PRO A 74 5.63 0.28 15.17
CA PRO A 74 5.30 -0.95 14.47
C PRO A 74 6.07 -2.14 15.05
N GLU A 75 5.42 -3.29 15.14
CA GLU A 75 6.04 -4.59 15.34
C GLU A 75 6.39 -5.18 13.98
N ILE A 76 7.65 -5.57 13.79
CA ILE A 76 8.13 -6.19 12.57
C ILE A 76 8.29 -7.69 12.80
N THR A 77 7.62 -8.48 11.99
CA THR A 77 7.75 -9.94 11.95
C THR A 77 8.73 -10.34 10.86
N PHE A 78 9.74 -11.11 11.22
CA PHE A 78 10.79 -11.64 10.35
C PHE A 78 10.40 -13.00 9.75
N PRO A 79 11.07 -13.46 8.68
CA PRO A 79 10.77 -14.75 8.04
C PRO A 79 10.90 -15.97 8.98
N ASP A 80 11.77 -15.89 9.98
CA ASP A 80 11.97 -16.92 11.01
C ASP A 80 10.91 -16.90 12.13
N GLY A 81 9.91 -16.03 12.02
CA GLY A 81 8.84 -15.86 13.00
C GLY A 81 9.19 -14.93 14.18
N ARG A 82 10.44 -14.49 14.32
CA ARG A 82 10.81 -13.48 15.33
C ARG A 82 10.02 -12.20 15.13
N ARG A 83 9.74 -11.52 16.24
CA ARG A 83 9.08 -10.21 16.24
C ARG A 83 9.88 -9.22 17.07
N LEU A 84 10.08 -8.04 16.54
CA LEU A 84 10.72 -6.93 17.23
C LEU A 84 9.89 -5.66 17.03
N ARG A 85 9.75 -4.87 18.07
CA ARG A 85 9.17 -3.53 17.96
C ARG A 85 10.15 -2.58 17.28
N GLY A 86 9.65 -1.57 16.62
CA GLY A 86 10.46 -0.57 15.91
C GLY A 86 11.35 0.29 16.81
N ASP A 87 11.07 0.35 18.11
CA ASP A 87 11.89 1.03 19.12
C ASP A 87 12.83 0.08 19.89
N ASP A 88 12.87 -1.20 19.53
CA ASP A 88 13.81 -2.14 20.14
C ASP A 88 15.26 -1.76 19.72
N PRO A 89 16.22 -1.65 20.67
CA PRO A 89 17.59 -1.29 20.34
C PRO A 89 18.30 -2.28 19.40
N LYS A 90 17.74 -3.48 19.21
CA LYS A 90 18.26 -4.51 18.29
C LYS A 90 17.64 -4.43 16.89
N ILE A 91 16.66 -3.55 16.65
CA ILE A 91 15.88 -3.54 15.40
C ILE A 91 16.74 -3.31 14.17
N ASP A 92 17.65 -2.33 14.21
CA ASP A 92 18.53 -1.99 13.08
C ASP A 92 19.48 -3.15 12.75
N HIS A 93 20.02 -3.79 13.77
CA HIS A 93 20.89 -4.96 13.59
C HIS A 93 20.10 -6.14 12.99
N ALA A 94 18.91 -6.40 13.48
CA ALA A 94 18.06 -7.48 12.99
C ALA A 94 17.62 -7.26 11.54
N LEU A 95 17.25 -6.02 11.20
CA LEU A 95 16.90 -5.63 9.82
C LEU A 95 18.11 -5.75 8.89
N SER A 96 19.28 -5.27 9.32
CA SER A 96 20.50 -5.36 8.54
C SER A 96 20.88 -6.81 8.24
N ALA A 97 20.78 -7.69 9.24
CA ALA A 97 21.04 -9.12 9.07
C ALA A 97 20.02 -9.78 8.10
N ALA A 98 18.71 -9.49 8.25
CA ALA A 98 17.66 -10.06 7.41
C ALA A 98 17.74 -9.58 5.95
N LEU A 99 18.12 -8.33 5.73
CA LEU A 99 18.20 -7.70 4.41
C LEU A 99 19.60 -7.79 3.78
N GLN A 100 20.58 -8.35 4.51
CA GLN A 100 21.98 -8.47 4.08
C GLN A 100 22.59 -7.13 3.61
N LEU A 101 22.19 -6.05 4.26
CA LEU A 101 22.61 -4.69 3.95
C LEU A 101 22.55 -3.84 5.23
N PRO A 102 23.57 -3.02 5.55
CA PRO A 102 23.51 -2.07 6.65
C PRO A 102 22.32 -1.10 6.46
N VAL A 103 21.37 -1.13 7.38
CA VAL A 103 20.16 -0.31 7.33
C VAL A 103 19.72 0.11 8.72
N LYS A 104 18.88 1.16 8.77
CA LYS A 104 18.18 1.61 9.96
C LYS A 104 16.69 1.75 9.71
N LEU A 105 15.88 1.51 10.71
CA LEU A 105 14.47 1.85 10.70
C LEU A 105 14.34 3.34 11.05
N VAL A 106 13.81 4.13 10.12
CA VAL A 106 13.61 5.57 10.31
C VAL A 106 12.14 5.92 10.32
N ARG A 107 11.77 6.86 11.21
CA ARG A 107 10.44 7.46 11.23
C ARG A 107 10.42 8.65 10.26
N GLU A 108 9.28 8.88 9.63
CA GLU A 108 9.04 10.00 8.74
C GLU A 108 9.29 11.35 9.45
N GLY A 109 9.99 12.22 8.77
CA GLY A 109 10.25 13.60 9.20
C GLY A 109 9.53 14.61 8.30
N ARG A 110 10.28 15.56 7.74
CA ARG A 110 9.75 16.55 6.78
C ARG A 110 9.38 15.91 5.44
N ASP A 111 10.17 14.92 5.01
CA ASP A 111 9.94 14.22 3.75
C ASP A 111 9.05 13.01 3.98
N LEU A 112 7.90 13.00 3.34
CA LEU A 112 6.95 11.91 3.42
C LEU A 112 7.52 10.64 2.77
N HIS A 113 7.22 9.48 3.34
CA HIS A 113 7.68 8.19 2.81
C HIS A 113 6.80 7.65 1.67
N PHE A 114 5.74 8.35 1.30
CA PHE A 114 4.94 7.98 0.12
C PHE A 114 5.77 8.03 -1.16
N ASP A 115 5.36 7.23 -2.12
CA ASP A 115 5.91 7.32 -3.48
C ASP A 115 5.35 8.55 -4.19
N ASP A 116 4.03 8.77 -4.06
CA ASP A 116 3.30 9.80 -4.79
C ASP A 116 2.18 10.41 -3.92
N SER A 117 1.13 9.66 -3.58
CA SER A 117 -0.09 10.18 -2.96
C SER A 117 -0.44 9.46 -1.65
N PRO A 118 -1.20 10.12 -0.74
CA PRO A 118 -1.46 9.62 0.60
C PRO A 118 -2.41 8.44 0.67
N VAL A 119 -3.36 8.30 -0.27
CA VAL A 119 -4.35 7.21 -0.26
C VAL A 119 -4.40 6.55 -1.62
N HIS A 120 -4.38 5.22 -1.62
CA HIS A 120 -4.54 4.40 -2.82
C HIS A 120 -5.81 3.55 -2.72
N LEU A 121 -6.63 3.57 -3.77
CA LEU A 121 -7.90 2.84 -3.87
C LEU A 121 -7.88 1.88 -5.06
N VAL A 122 -8.52 0.72 -4.88
CA VAL A 122 -8.79 -0.26 -5.94
C VAL A 122 -10.22 -0.77 -5.78
N THR A 123 -10.90 -1.07 -6.89
CA THR A 123 -12.27 -1.63 -6.85
C THR A 123 -12.29 -3.13 -7.16
N SER A 124 -13.37 -3.80 -6.73
CA SER A 124 -13.63 -5.18 -7.13
C SER A 124 -13.78 -5.32 -8.65
N ALA A 125 -14.41 -4.35 -9.31
CA ALA A 125 -14.58 -4.35 -10.77
C ALA A 125 -13.23 -4.39 -11.51
N SER A 126 -12.24 -3.59 -11.09
CA SER A 126 -10.89 -3.62 -11.68
C SER A 126 -10.16 -4.93 -11.39
N LEU A 127 -10.29 -5.46 -10.17
CA LEU A 127 -9.72 -6.77 -9.84
C LEU A 127 -10.35 -7.90 -10.67
N ASP A 128 -11.66 -7.89 -10.85
CA ASP A 128 -12.38 -8.90 -11.64
C ASP A 128 -12.07 -8.78 -13.13
N TRP A 129 -11.92 -7.55 -13.64
CA TRP A 129 -11.44 -7.29 -14.98
C TRP A 129 -10.07 -7.94 -15.24
N LEU A 130 -9.16 -7.83 -14.28
CA LEU A 130 -7.82 -8.43 -14.40
C LEU A 130 -7.86 -9.96 -14.22
N ARG A 131 -8.69 -10.49 -13.32
CA ARG A 131 -8.90 -11.94 -13.14
C ARG A 131 -9.43 -12.61 -14.39
N ALA A 132 -10.39 -11.96 -15.07
CA ALA A 132 -10.95 -12.48 -16.32
C ALA A 132 -9.90 -12.62 -17.44
N ARG A 133 -8.86 -11.78 -17.44
CA ARG A 133 -7.77 -11.80 -18.41
C ARG A 133 -6.64 -12.74 -18.06
N LEU A 134 -6.50 -13.03 -16.79
CA LEU A 134 -5.40 -13.83 -16.23
C LEU A 134 -5.96 -14.95 -15.33
N PRO A 135 -6.70 -15.92 -15.90
CA PRO A 135 -7.37 -16.95 -15.09
C PRO A 135 -6.40 -17.84 -14.30
N GLU A 136 -5.16 -17.98 -14.76
CA GLU A 136 -4.11 -18.76 -14.09
C GLU A 136 -3.32 -17.95 -13.04
N SER A 137 -3.51 -16.63 -13.00
CA SER A 137 -2.78 -15.74 -12.10
C SER A 137 -3.50 -15.54 -10.76
N ARG A 138 -2.74 -15.51 -9.66
CA ARG A 138 -3.31 -15.09 -8.36
C ARG A 138 -3.43 -13.56 -8.31
N VAL A 139 -4.53 -13.05 -8.85
CA VAL A 139 -4.87 -11.63 -8.81
C VAL A 139 -5.48 -11.30 -7.44
N ASP A 140 -4.69 -10.63 -6.63
CA ASP A 140 -5.03 -10.22 -5.26
C ASP A 140 -4.76 -8.72 -5.08
N ALA A 141 -5.64 -8.01 -4.39
CA ALA A 141 -5.49 -6.57 -4.13
C ALA A 141 -4.16 -6.22 -3.44
N ARG A 142 -3.63 -7.10 -2.60
CA ARG A 142 -2.36 -6.91 -1.88
C ARG A 142 -1.18 -6.62 -2.80
N ARG A 143 -1.19 -7.12 -4.05
CA ARG A 143 -0.16 -6.84 -5.06
C ARG A 143 -0.06 -5.36 -5.39
N PHE A 144 -1.19 -4.67 -5.33
CA PHE A 144 -1.33 -3.24 -5.64
C PHE A 144 -1.16 -2.35 -4.41
N ARG A 145 -1.21 -2.94 -3.20
CA ARG A 145 -1.03 -2.26 -1.91
C ARG A 145 -2.01 -1.09 -1.70
N PRO A 146 -3.31 -1.27 -1.97
CA PRO A 146 -4.29 -0.24 -1.69
C PRO A 146 -4.47 -0.04 -0.19
N ASN A 147 -4.85 1.17 0.20
CA ASN A 147 -5.35 1.44 1.55
C ASN A 147 -6.83 1.05 1.67
N ILE A 148 -7.59 1.24 0.58
CA ILE A 148 -9.03 0.99 0.56
C ILE A 148 -9.36 0.15 -0.67
N THR A 149 -10.05 -0.97 -0.45
CA THR A 149 -10.68 -1.73 -1.53
C THR A 149 -12.19 -1.52 -1.45
N ILE A 150 -12.81 -1.22 -2.58
CA ILE A 150 -14.25 -0.92 -2.66
C ILE A 150 -14.93 -1.98 -3.51
N ALA A 151 -15.94 -2.64 -2.95
CA ALA A 151 -16.82 -3.54 -3.70
C ALA A 151 -17.85 -2.71 -4.49
N THR A 152 -17.75 -2.78 -5.80
CA THR A 152 -18.60 -2.06 -6.76
C THR A 152 -18.45 -2.65 -8.15
N ASP A 153 -19.38 -2.41 -9.04
CA ASP A 153 -19.34 -2.77 -10.45
C ASP A 153 -18.60 -1.75 -11.34
N GLN A 154 -18.10 -0.65 -10.76
CA GLN A 154 -17.39 0.40 -11.48
C GLN A 154 -15.87 0.31 -11.31
N SER A 155 -15.16 0.58 -12.41
CA SER A 155 -13.73 0.87 -12.31
C SER A 155 -13.52 2.23 -11.68
N GLU A 156 -12.60 2.27 -10.71
CA GLU A 156 -12.17 3.48 -10.00
C GLU A 156 -11.58 4.55 -10.91
N ILE A 157 -11.06 4.18 -12.07
CA ILE A 157 -10.51 5.13 -13.05
C ILE A 157 -11.58 6.16 -13.48
N SER A 158 -12.86 5.75 -13.54
CA SER A 158 -13.99 6.65 -13.85
C SER A 158 -14.25 7.72 -12.78
N TRP A 159 -13.59 7.61 -11.63
CA TRP A 159 -13.76 8.53 -10.49
C TRP A 159 -12.69 9.63 -10.44
N VAL A 160 -11.70 9.62 -11.32
CA VAL A 160 -10.69 10.66 -11.37
C VAL A 160 -11.32 12.05 -11.52
N GLY A 161 -10.90 12.98 -10.66
CA GLY A 161 -11.48 14.32 -10.56
C GLY A 161 -12.76 14.45 -9.72
N LYS A 162 -13.33 13.32 -9.24
CA LYS A 162 -14.53 13.30 -8.41
C LYS A 162 -14.19 13.24 -6.93
N THR A 163 -15.18 13.57 -6.11
CA THR A 163 -15.11 13.41 -4.65
C THR A 163 -15.92 12.18 -4.24
N LEU A 164 -15.34 11.33 -3.42
CA LEU A 164 -16.00 10.19 -2.80
C LEU A 164 -16.38 10.57 -1.37
N GLN A 165 -17.63 10.29 -0.99
CA GLN A 165 -18.09 10.26 0.38
C GLN A 165 -17.99 8.82 0.87
N ILE A 166 -17.28 8.56 1.98
CA ILE A 166 -17.19 7.25 2.62
C ILE A 166 -17.80 7.34 4.01
N GLY A 167 -18.81 6.52 4.26
CA GLY A 167 -19.60 6.64 5.47
C GLY A 167 -20.19 8.05 5.61
N ASN A 168 -20.32 8.52 6.85
CA ASN A 168 -20.90 9.83 7.14
C ASN A 168 -19.86 10.95 7.30
N ALA A 169 -18.59 10.62 7.45
CA ALA A 169 -17.58 11.57 7.91
C ALA A 169 -16.51 11.89 6.87
N VAL A 170 -16.05 10.93 6.08
CA VAL A 170 -14.84 11.07 5.27
C VAL A 170 -15.17 11.48 3.84
N ARG A 171 -14.39 12.44 3.31
CA ARG A 171 -14.39 12.78 1.90
C ARG A 171 -13.00 12.66 1.31
N LEU A 172 -12.90 11.96 0.19
CA LEU A 172 -11.69 11.77 -0.58
C LEU A 172 -11.85 12.38 -1.97
N ARG A 173 -10.90 13.17 -2.41
CA ARG A 173 -10.81 13.62 -3.79
C ARG A 173 -9.92 12.67 -4.57
N VAL A 174 -10.45 12.02 -5.59
CA VAL A 174 -9.66 11.16 -6.48
C VAL A 174 -8.86 12.05 -7.43
N THR A 175 -7.53 11.91 -7.40
CA THR A 175 -6.63 12.87 -8.07
C THR A 175 -6.07 12.36 -9.37
N ALA A 176 -5.68 11.09 -9.43
CA ALA A 176 -5.03 10.52 -10.62
C ALA A 176 -5.17 9.00 -10.66
N PRO A 177 -5.04 8.38 -11.85
CA PRO A 177 -4.77 6.94 -11.96
C PRO A 177 -3.44 6.58 -11.31
N THR A 178 -3.31 5.33 -10.89
CA THR A 178 -2.07 4.82 -10.31
C THR A 178 -1.29 4.01 -11.32
N GLY A 179 -0.20 4.59 -11.84
CA GLY A 179 0.75 3.87 -12.71
C GLY A 179 1.40 2.69 -11.98
N ARG A 180 1.46 1.54 -12.62
CA ARG A 180 2.00 0.31 -12.03
C ARG A 180 3.44 0.07 -12.41
N CYS A 181 4.15 -0.60 -11.52
CA CYS A 181 5.57 -0.90 -11.69
C CYS A 181 5.88 -2.35 -11.25
N GLY A 182 7.13 -2.76 -11.36
CA GLY A 182 7.60 -4.09 -10.99
C GLY A 182 7.25 -4.59 -9.59
N MET A 183 6.78 -3.71 -8.70
CA MET A 183 6.30 -4.11 -7.38
C MET A 183 5.09 -5.05 -7.46
N THR A 184 4.21 -4.89 -8.45
CA THR A 184 2.98 -5.69 -8.60
C THR A 184 3.24 -7.14 -8.97
N ILE A 185 4.38 -7.41 -9.61
CA ILE A 185 4.77 -8.77 -10.03
C ILE A 185 5.56 -9.52 -8.97
N SER A 186 6.05 -8.83 -7.94
CA SER A 186 6.93 -9.41 -6.94
C SER A 186 6.22 -10.48 -6.11
N ALA A 187 6.96 -11.54 -5.76
CA ALA A 187 6.51 -12.49 -4.76
C ALA A 187 6.33 -11.78 -3.41
N GLN A 188 5.21 -12.02 -2.74
CA GLN A 188 4.92 -11.45 -1.44
C GLN A 188 3.97 -12.35 -0.65
N ALA A 189 4.33 -12.67 0.59
CA ALA A 189 3.61 -13.63 1.42
C ALA A 189 3.31 -14.94 0.65
N ASP A 190 2.05 -15.27 0.45
CA ASP A 190 1.54 -16.44 -0.26
C ASP A 190 1.34 -16.21 -1.78
N LEU A 191 1.65 -15.01 -2.27
CA LEU A 191 1.51 -14.65 -3.69
C LEU A 191 2.82 -14.89 -4.44
N PRO A 192 2.82 -15.73 -5.49
CA PRO A 192 4.04 -16.02 -6.27
C PRO A 192 4.48 -14.82 -7.12
N PHE A 193 5.71 -14.84 -7.60
CA PHE A 193 6.17 -13.94 -8.66
C PHE A 193 5.34 -14.17 -9.93
N ASP A 194 4.81 -13.08 -10.51
CA ASP A 194 3.93 -13.17 -11.67
C ASP A 194 4.08 -11.95 -12.59
N PRO A 195 4.92 -12.05 -13.63
CA PRO A 195 5.14 -10.97 -14.60
C PRO A 195 3.95 -10.75 -15.54
N GLY A 196 3.02 -11.72 -15.64
CA GLY A 196 1.81 -11.61 -16.46
C GLY A 196 0.92 -10.45 -16.04
N ILE A 197 0.86 -10.18 -14.74
CA ILE A 197 0.02 -9.11 -14.17
C ILE A 197 0.43 -7.74 -14.72
N LEU A 198 1.70 -7.35 -14.61
CA LEU A 198 2.15 -6.05 -15.10
C LEU A 198 2.08 -5.96 -16.62
N ARG A 199 2.38 -7.05 -17.32
CA ARG A 199 2.26 -7.09 -18.78
C ARG A 199 0.83 -6.85 -19.25
N CYS A 200 -0.15 -7.49 -18.63
CA CYS A 200 -1.56 -7.30 -18.94
C CYS A 200 -2.00 -5.84 -18.71
N ILE A 201 -1.65 -5.28 -17.54
CA ILE A 201 -1.98 -3.89 -17.20
C ILE A 201 -1.33 -2.92 -18.20
N ALA A 202 -0.06 -3.12 -18.57
CA ALA A 202 0.63 -2.26 -19.52
C ALA A 202 0.01 -2.30 -20.92
N GLN A 203 -0.41 -3.47 -21.37
CA GLN A 203 -0.97 -3.65 -22.72
C GLN A 203 -2.42 -3.19 -22.85
N GLU A 204 -3.24 -3.36 -21.78
CA GLU A 204 -4.69 -3.19 -21.87
C GLU A 204 -5.25 -2.06 -20.98
N ALA A 205 -4.45 -1.47 -20.11
CA ALA A 205 -4.87 -0.43 -19.18
C ALA A 205 -3.91 0.77 -19.11
N ALA A 206 -3.12 1.01 -20.17
CA ALA A 206 -2.17 2.12 -20.25
C ALA A 206 -1.24 2.26 -19.01
N GLU A 207 -0.84 1.12 -18.44
CA GLU A 207 -0.04 1.01 -17.22
C GLU A 207 -0.76 1.42 -15.91
N ASP A 208 -2.04 1.78 -15.96
CA ASP A 208 -2.81 2.25 -14.82
C ASP A 208 -3.66 1.14 -14.17
N PHE A 209 -3.65 1.08 -12.84
CA PHE A 209 -4.53 0.18 -12.08
C PHE A 209 -4.69 0.70 -10.65
N GLY A 210 -5.92 1.06 -10.28
CA GLY A 210 -6.21 1.80 -9.07
C GLY A 210 -6.09 3.31 -9.24
N VAL A 211 -6.47 4.05 -8.22
CA VAL A 211 -6.41 5.52 -8.21
C VAL A 211 -5.80 6.04 -6.92
N TYR A 212 -5.17 7.17 -7.03
CA TYR A 212 -4.75 7.99 -5.89
C TYR A 212 -5.86 8.95 -5.45
N ALA A 213 -5.87 9.24 -4.16
CA ALA A 213 -6.79 10.22 -3.59
C ALA A 213 -6.15 11.02 -2.47
N GLU A 214 -6.65 12.24 -2.27
CA GLU A 214 -6.34 13.12 -1.17
C GLU A 214 -7.51 13.17 -0.18
N VAL A 215 -7.21 13.39 1.09
CA VAL A 215 -8.21 13.52 2.14
C VAL A 215 -8.69 14.96 2.20
N VAL A 216 -9.93 15.19 1.77
CA VAL A 216 -10.59 16.51 1.83
C VAL A 216 -11.24 16.71 3.19
N GLN A 217 -11.87 15.68 3.73
CA GLN A 217 -12.47 15.69 5.06
C GLN A 217 -11.99 14.48 5.84
N PRO A 218 -11.18 14.68 6.89
CA PRO A 218 -10.70 13.64 7.78
C PRO A 218 -11.83 12.95 8.56
N GLY A 219 -11.55 11.74 9.04
CA GLY A 219 -12.47 10.99 9.88
C GLY A 219 -12.13 9.50 9.89
N ARG A 220 -13.02 8.70 10.48
CA ARG A 220 -12.89 7.26 10.60
C ARG A 220 -13.76 6.57 9.56
N ILE A 221 -13.24 5.51 8.96
CA ILE A 221 -13.97 4.60 8.09
C ILE A 221 -13.78 3.15 8.55
N SER A 222 -14.81 2.34 8.32
CA SER A 222 -14.85 0.93 8.68
C SER A 222 -15.18 0.07 7.45
N ARG A 223 -14.83 -1.20 7.52
CA ARG A 223 -15.35 -2.17 6.56
C ARG A 223 -16.89 -2.18 6.63
N GLY A 224 -17.54 -2.20 5.47
CA GLY A 224 -18.99 -2.11 5.34
C GLY A 224 -19.53 -0.69 5.14
N ASP A 225 -18.70 0.35 5.32
CA ASP A 225 -19.14 1.72 5.07
C ASP A 225 -19.53 1.92 3.60
N ALA A 226 -20.63 2.64 3.39
CA ALA A 226 -21.10 3.00 2.06
C ALA A 226 -20.17 4.02 1.40
N VAL A 227 -19.97 3.87 0.09
CA VAL A 227 -19.21 4.80 -0.74
C VAL A 227 -20.11 5.40 -1.80
N THR A 228 -20.20 6.71 -1.87
CA THR A 228 -20.96 7.44 -2.90
C THR A 228 -20.09 8.49 -3.57
N ILE A 229 -20.40 8.79 -4.83
CA ILE A 229 -19.79 9.91 -5.56
C ILE A 229 -20.60 11.14 -5.24
N ALA A 230 -19.93 12.19 -4.72
CA ALA A 230 -20.54 13.47 -4.37
C ALA A 230 -20.39 14.47 -5.52
#